data_21dcccfe968ad47b3827140e0912f97a
#
_entry.id   21dcccfe968ad47b3827140e0912f97a
#
_cell.length_a   1.000
_cell.length_b   1.000
_cell.length_c   1.000
_cell.angle_alpha   90.00
_cell.angle_beta   90.00
_cell.angle_gamma   90.00
#
_symmetry.space_group_name_H-M   'P 1'
#
loop_
_entity.id
_entity.type
_entity.pdbx_description
1 polymer ?
#
loop_
_entity_poly.entity_id
_entity_poly.type
_entity_poly.pdbx_seq_one_letter_code
_entity_poly.pdbx_strand_id
1 'polypeptide(L)'
;MTGHRFRISIVRFIASYFIAVAIAAFATSARAQANIDVDERRTTPVPHRYIHGILGDAKFQIALPDNWNGEFAMGARGFSGDENASGAFKTVGLQKGYAYALSDQGWNRFTIIDQPEDKYYESRRRILQLTQYTKALISRYYGKPARRTFMVGGSNGGHNTKMMVEDYPEEYDGGLAGYGITSHIEWMGSNTRFVRNFDVIASRIDDIIVKRTARPNWDPATTPLSPPLTPDQLQALLNIYNMPAHVGGLAFNIGRVPGSEYRWPPASAKWPLGSYTAILGYATTSVAKFDRFYDPNGDGVLSLDEIKAWDPNLSPPPVANDLRRFDNTGDLQHPIIIGHGSHDPIVSPGETLVYKRLVEARFGVAGARKLLAVYFIPGMGHGGAEYDAALPAMFNALEAWVDYRESGGRTGSPPPNVLVGGLGSYPRN
;
A
#
# COMPACT_ATOMS: atom_id res chain seq x y z
N MET A 1 -44.03 43.34 33.53
CA MET A 1 -43.13 42.17 33.43
C MET A 1 -43.14 41.60 31.98
N THR A 2 -42.73 42.34 30.97
CA THR A 2 -42.81 41.93 29.56
C THR A 2 -41.57 42.29 28.71
N GLY A 3 -40.45 42.66 29.38
CA GLY A 3 -39.24 43.10 28.64
C GLY A 3 -38.09 42.12 28.45
N HIS A 4 -38.12 40.93 29.09
CA HIS A 4 -36.94 40.03 29.13
C HIS A 4 -36.96 38.88 28.16
N ARG A 5 -38.09 38.52 27.55
CA ARG A 5 -38.19 37.38 26.62
C ARG A 5 -37.80 37.71 25.16
N PHE A 6 -37.85 39.00 24.78
CA PHE A 6 -37.54 39.39 23.39
C PHE A 6 -36.03 39.51 23.09
N ARG A 7 -35.20 39.78 24.09
CA ARG A 7 -33.73 39.94 23.90
C ARG A 7 -33.00 38.60 23.71
N ILE A 8 -33.50 37.50 24.29
CA ILE A 8 -32.88 36.17 24.19
C ILE A 8 -33.07 35.53 22.78
N SER A 9 -34.17 35.79 22.11
CA SER A 9 -34.44 35.25 20.76
C SER A 9 -33.57 35.90 19.67
N ILE A 10 -33.30 37.22 19.79
CA ILE A 10 -32.48 37.92 18.79
C ILE A 10 -31.01 37.50 18.89
N VAL A 11 -30.47 37.32 20.09
CA VAL A 11 -29.08 36.90 20.28
C VAL A 11 -28.86 35.48 19.78
N ARG A 12 -29.82 34.56 19.95
CA ARG A 12 -29.75 33.21 19.40
C ARG A 12 -29.84 33.16 17.85
N PHE A 13 -30.64 34.05 17.26
CA PHE A 13 -30.75 34.14 15.80
C PHE A 13 -29.48 34.72 15.15
N ILE A 14 -28.88 35.71 15.76
CA ILE A 14 -27.62 36.33 15.30
C ILE A 14 -26.47 35.33 15.46
N ALA A 15 -26.35 34.62 16.59
CA ALA A 15 -25.31 33.60 16.80
C ALA A 15 -25.43 32.45 15.82
N SER A 16 -26.64 31.97 15.51
CA SER A 16 -26.87 30.92 14.53
C SER A 16 -26.54 31.38 13.10
N TYR A 17 -26.79 32.65 12.76
CA TYR A 17 -26.46 33.19 11.45
C TYR A 17 -24.94 33.35 11.26
N PHE A 18 -24.22 33.81 12.29
CA PHE A 18 -22.76 33.90 12.25
C PHE A 18 -22.08 32.51 12.20
N ILE A 19 -22.61 31.53 12.89
CA ILE A 19 -22.11 30.11 12.78
C ILE A 19 -22.37 29.56 11.39
N ALA A 20 -23.55 29.78 10.80
CA ALA A 20 -23.86 29.33 9.45
C ALA A 20 -23.01 30.05 8.38
N VAL A 21 -22.75 31.35 8.54
CA VAL A 21 -21.88 32.11 7.63
C VAL A 21 -20.40 31.72 7.82
N ALA A 22 -19.96 31.44 9.05
CA ALA A 22 -18.61 30.95 9.33
C ALA A 22 -18.40 29.54 8.74
N ILE A 23 -19.39 28.65 8.86
CA ILE A 23 -19.33 27.30 8.24
C ILE A 23 -19.35 27.42 6.70
N ALA A 24 -20.12 28.34 6.13
CA ALA A 24 -20.10 28.60 4.68
C ALA A 24 -18.78 29.24 4.21
N ALA A 25 -18.15 30.10 5.02
CA ALA A 25 -16.85 30.68 4.71
C ALA A 25 -15.68 29.69 4.83
N PHE A 26 -15.75 28.71 5.73
CA PHE A 26 -14.78 27.62 5.80
C PHE A 26 -14.96 26.59 4.67
N ALA A 27 -16.15 26.49 4.07
CA ALA A 27 -16.40 25.63 2.91
C ALA A 27 -15.88 26.22 1.58
N THR A 28 -15.39 27.46 1.58
CA THR A 28 -14.69 28.09 0.45
C THR A 28 -13.17 28.03 0.57
N SER A 29 -12.60 27.11 1.39
CA SER A 29 -11.19 26.78 1.27
C SER A 29 -10.94 26.34 -0.18
N ALA A 30 -10.10 27.07 -0.89
CA ALA A 30 -9.81 26.98 -2.31
C ALA A 30 -9.82 25.51 -2.79
N ARG A 31 -10.93 25.07 -3.41
CA ARG A 31 -10.93 23.79 -4.17
C ARG A 31 -9.84 23.97 -5.20
N ALA A 32 -8.76 23.23 -5.08
CA ALA A 32 -7.70 23.26 -6.06
C ALA A 32 -8.33 23.08 -7.43
N GLN A 33 -8.20 24.08 -8.29
CA GLN A 33 -8.74 24.01 -9.64
C GLN A 33 -7.87 23.05 -10.43
N ALA A 34 -8.47 22.00 -11.01
CA ALA A 34 -7.76 21.09 -11.85
C ALA A 34 -7.45 21.76 -13.19
N ASN A 35 -6.21 21.67 -13.63
CA ASN A 35 -5.83 22.01 -15.00
C ASN A 35 -5.94 20.75 -15.86
N ILE A 36 -6.97 20.69 -16.72
CA ILE A 36 -7.26 19.55 -17.60
C ILE A 36 -6.52 19.77 -18.92
N ASP A 37 -5.70 18.82 -19.31
CA ASP A 37 -4.97 18.81 -20.60
C ASP A 37 -5.54 17.78 -21.59
N VAL A 38 -6.25 16.71 -21.10
CA VAL A 38 -6.94 15.74 -21.94
C VAL A 38 -8.35 15.49 -21.40
N ASP A 39 -9.35 15.54 -22.29
CA ASP A 39 -10.73 15.16 -22.03
C ASP A 39 -11.30 14.53 -23.29
N GLU A 40 -11.34 13.21 -23.36
CA GLU A 40 -11.64 12.46 -24.57
C GLU A 40 -12.46 11.19 -24.29
N ARG A 41 -12.99 10.61 -25.37
CA ARG A 41 -13.65 9.30 -25.33
C ARG A 41 -12.62 8.21 -25.64
N ARG A 42 -12.62 7.15 -24.81
CA ARG A 42 -11.84 5.92 -25.04
C ARG A 42 -12.77 4.72 -25.06
N THR A 43 -12.38 3.69 -25.79
CA THR A 43 -13.16 2.47 -25.95
C THR A 43 -12.58 1.25 -25.23
N THR A 44 -11.33 1.33 -24.80
CA THR A 44 -10.61 0.23 -24.16
C THR A 44 -10.27 0.59 -22.71
N PRO A 45 -10.49 -0.32 -21.74
CA PRO A 45 -11.01 -1.69 -21.83
C PRO A 45 -12.55 -1.75 -22.03
N VAL A 46 -13.26 -0.67 -21.79
CA VAL A 46 -14.69 -0.44 -22.05
C VAL A 46 -14.88 1.01 -22.48
N PRO A 47 -16.00 1.36 -23.14
CA PRO A 47 -16.29 2.76 -23.47
C PRO A 47 -16.36 3.62 -22.20
N HIS A 48 -15.56 4.69 -22.18
CA HIS A 48 -15.48 5.61 -21.04
C HIS A 48 -15.02 7.01 -21.47
N ARG A 49 -15.36 8.03 -20.68
CA ARG A 49 -14.73 9.35 -20.74
C ARG A 49 -13.43 9.27 -19.97
N TYR A 50 -12.33 9.67 -20.59
CA TYR A 50 -10.99 9.78 -20.00
C TYR A 50 -10.66 11.24 -19.79
N ILE A 51 -10.20 11.57 -18.60
CA ILE A 51 -9.76 12.91 -18.21
C ILE A 51 -8.37 12.79 -17.62
N HIS A 52 -7.44 13.63 -18.08
CA HIS A 52 -6.10 13.77 -17.53
C HIS A 52 -5.83 15.23 -17.20
N GLY A 53 -4.96 15.48 -16.24
CA GLY A 53 -4.61 16.84 -15.85
C GLY A 53 -3.72 16.89 -14.60
N ILE A 54 -3.65 18.08 -14.02
CA ILE A 54 -2.91 18.38 -12.81
C ILE A 54 -3.87 18.95 -11.77
N LEU A 55 -3.86 18.39 -10.57
CA LEU A 55 -4.59 18.88 -9.41
C LEU A 55 -3.59 19.30 -8.33
N GLY A 56 -3.47 20.60 -8.12
CA GLY A 56 -2.37 21.15 -7.31
C GLY A 56 -1.03 20.93 -8.00
N ASP A 57 -0.18 20.08 -7.43
CA ASP A 57 1.12 19.70 -7.95
C ASP A 57 1.22 18.22 -8.40
N ALA A 58 0.08 17.51 -8.41
CA ALA A 58 0.02 16.10 -8.77
C ALA A 58 -0.74 15.89 -10.08
N LYS A 59 -0.16 15.10 -10.99
CA LYS A 59 -0.83 14.63 -12.19
C LYS A 59 -1.86 13.57 -11.83
N PHE A 60 -2.93 13.51 -12.60
CA PHE A 60 -3.97 12.51 -12.39
C PHE A 60 -4.60 12.04 -13.70
N GLN A 61 -5.21 10.87 -13.63
CA GLN A 61 -6.19 10.41 -14.61
C GLN A 61 -7.52 10.04 -13.92
N ILE A 62 -8.62 10.24 -14.65
CA ILE A 62 -9.96 9.81 -14.26
C ILE A 62 -10.59 9.11 -15.46
N ALA A 63 -11.26 7.99 -15.21
CA ALA A 63 -12.03 7.25 -16.21
C ALA A 63 -13.46 7.04 -15.71
N LEU A 64 -14.43 7.52 -16.49
CA LEU A 64 -15.86 7.48 -16.19
C LEU A 64 -16.55 6.57 -17.21
N PRO A 65 -16.83 5.28 -16.88
CA PRO A 65 -17.41 4.32 -17.84
C PRO A 65 -18.86 4.61 -18.15
N ASP A 66 -19.30 4.29 -19.38
CA ASP A 66 -20.70 4.50 -19.80
C ASP A 66 -21.66 3.59 -19.04
N ASN A 67 -21.23 2.39 -18.73
CA ASN A 67 -21.99 1.39 -17.95
C ASN A 67 -21.74 1.51 -16.44
N TRP A 68 -21.61 2.75 -15.92
CA TRP A 68 -21.31 2.99 -14.53
C TRP A 68 -22.27 2.27 -13.57
N ASN A 69 -21.70 1.49 -12.65
CA ASN A 69 -22.44 0.67 -11.68
C ASN A 69 -22.86 1.44 -10.41
N GLY A 70 -22.50 2.72 -10.29
CA GLY A 70 -22.79 3.55 -9.12
C GLY A 70 -21.62 3.59 -8.11
N GLU A 71 -20.47 3.01 -8.40
CA GLU A 71 -19.35 2.91 -7.47
C GLU A 71 -18.08 3.55 -8.04
N PHE A 72 -17.13 3.87 -7.13
CA PHE A 72 -15.87 4.51 -7.47
C PHE A 72 -14.69 3.74 -6.85
N ALA A 73 -13.67 3.47 -7.65
CA ALA A 73 -12.40 2.92 -7.21
C ALA A 73 -11.30 3.99 -7.32
N MET A 74 -10.77 4.42 -6.19
CA MET A 74 -9.59 5.29 -6.13
C MET A 74 -8.33 4.45 -6.11
N GLY A 75 -7.51 4.59 -7.13
CA GLY A 75 -6.25 3.88 -7.27
C GLY A 75 -5.12 4.51 -6.45
N ALA A 76 -4.26 3.67 -5.90
CA ALA A 76 -2.95 4.07 -5.40
C ALA A 76 -1.86 3.32 -6.17
N ARG A 77 -0.89 4.06 -6.67
CA ARG A 77 0.18 3.50 -7.48
C ARG A 77 1.28 2.82 -6.66
N GLY A 78 1.95 1.86 -7.29
CA GLY A 78 3.22 1.34 -6.80
C GLY A 78 4.30 2.41 -6.80
N PHE A 79 5.44 2.09 -6.19
CA PHE A 79 6.55 3.02 -6.04
C PHE A 79 7.10 3.59 -7.35
N SER A 80 7.26 2.77 -8.37
CA SER A 80 7.85 3.16 -9.66
C SER A 80 6.84 3.67 -10.69
N GLY A 81 5.55 3.74 -10.32
CA GLY A 81 4.49 4.14 -11.23
C GLY A 81 4.32 5.67 -11.32
N ASP A 82 3.55 6.09 -12.30
CA ASP A 82 2.99 7.43 -12.45
C ASP A 82 1.46 7.36 -12.44
N GLU A 83 0.79 8.43 -12.85
CA GLU A 83 -0.68 8.45 -12.95
C GLU A 83 -1.25 7.46 -13.98
N ASN A 84 -0.41 6.91 -14.85
CA ASN A 84 -0.81 5.92 -15.84
C ASN A 84 -0.57 4.47 -15.37
N ALA A 85 0.16 4.27 -14.30
CA ALA A 85 0.56 2.95 -13.80
C ALA A 85 -0.56 2.25 -13.00
N SER A 86 -1.75 2.24 -13.56
CA SER A 86 -2.96 1.70 -12.90
C SER A 86 -3.10 0.18 -13.01
N GLY A 87 -2.34 -0.47 -13.91
CA GLY A 87 -2.34 -1.92 -14.07
C GLY A 87 -3.73 -2.55 -14.17
N ALA A 88 -3.86 -3.76 -13.65
CA ALA A 88 -5.10 -4.52 -13.66
C ALA A 88 -6.22 -3.89 -12.81
N PHE A 89 -5.92 -3.10 -11.77
CA PHE A 89 -6.94 -2.47 -10.94
C PHE A 89 -7.87 -1.56 -11.75
N LYS A 90 -7.32 -0.72 -12.64
CA LYS A 90 -8.13 0.11 -13.54
C LYS A 90 -8.93 -0.74 -14.51
N THR A 91 -8.28 -1.69 -15.17
CA THR A 91 -8.91 -2.55 -16.18
C THR A 91 -10.07 -3.31 -15.59
N VAL A 92 -9.86 -4.02 -14.49
CA VAL A 92 -10.91 -4.78 -13.80
C VAL A 92 -12.00 -3.86 -13.26
N GLY A 93 -11.63 -2.74 -12.62
CA GLY A 93 -12.60 -1.76 -12.13
C GLY A 93 -13.51 -1.24 -13.23
N LEU A 94 -12.96 -0.80 -14.36
CA LEU A 94 -13.75 -0.30 -15.50
C LEU A 94 -14.63 -1.39 -16.12
N GLN A 95 -14.13 -2.63 -16.24
CA GLN A 95 -14.93 -3.76 -16.75
C GLN A 95 -16.10 -4.09 -15.84
N LYS A 96 -15.95 -3.89 -14.53
CA LYS A 96 -17.03 -4.01 -13.54
C LYS A 96 -17.95 -2.77 -13.47
N GLY A 97 -17.64 -1.72 -14.22
CA GLY A 97 -18.44 -0.48 -14.26
C GLY A 97 -18.05 0.55 -13.19
N TYR A 98 -16.95 0.41 -12.50
CA TYR A 98 -16.49 1.46 -11.56
C TYR A 98 -15.99 2.69 -12.31
N ALA A 99 -16.34 3.88 -11.82
CA ALA A 99 -15.50 5.05 -12.09
C ALA A 99 -14.11 4.81 -11.44
N TYR A 100 -13.06 5.30 -12.09
CA TYR A 100 -11.69 5.08 -11.61
C TYR A 100 -10.87 6.37 -11.63
N ALA A 101 -10.03 6.59 -10.64
CA ALA A 101 -9.05 7.67 -10.65
C ALA A 101 -7.71 7.19 -10.09
N LEU A 102 -6.61 7.81 -10.54
CA LEU A 102 -5.26 7.56 -10.06
C LEU A 102 -4.43 8.83 -10.16
N SER A 103 -3.56 9.09 -9.18
CA SER A 103 -2.60 10.18 -9.15
C SER A 103 -1.16 9.66 -9.16
N ASP A 104 -0.24 10.44 -9.75
CA ASP A 104 1.20 10.27 -9.54
C ASP A 104 1.65 10.69 -8.13
N GLN A 105 0.71 11.20 -7.31
CA GLN A 105 0.95 11.68 -5.95
C GLN A 105 1.97 12.85 -5.87
N GLY A 106 2.22 13.51 -7.00
CA GLY A 106 3.14 14.65 -7.12
C GLY A 106 4.62 14.29 -7.03
N TRP A 107 4.96 13.01 -7.18
CA TRP A 107 6.35 12.56 -7.17
C TRP A 107 6.55 11.31 -8.03
N ASN A 108 7.77 11.04 -8.42
CA ASN A 108 8.19 9.77 -9.01
C ASN A 108 9.50 9.30 -8.35
N ARG A 109 9.93 8.08 -8.65
CA ARG A 109 11.13 7.48 -8.05
C ARG A 109 12.43 8.28 -8.27
N PHE A 110 12.45 9.17 -9.25
CA PHE A 110 13.63 10.02 -9.55
C PHE A 110 13.52 11.37 -8.85
N THR A 111 12.35 12.00 -8.90
CA THR A 111 12.17 13.34 -8.32
C THR A 111 12.11 13.34 -6.81
N ILE A 112 11.83 12.21 -6.19
CA ILE A 112 11.79 12.13 -4.74
C ILE A 112 13.19 12.19 -4.11
N ILE A 113 14.21 11.75 -4.84
CA ILE A 113 15.61 11.83 -4.45
C ILE A 113 16.07 13.29 -4.42
N ASP A 114 15.63 14.09 -5.39
CA ASP A 114 16.05 15.48 -5.59
C ASP A 114 15.23 16.50 -4.77
N GLN A 115 14.19 16.06 -4.09
CA GLN A 115 13.29 17.00 -3.40
C GLN A 115 13.33 16.83 -1.89
N PRO A 116 13.80 17.87 -1.18
CA PRO A 116 14.17 17.78 0.22
C PRO A 116 13.00 17.65 1.19
N GLU A 117 11.76 17.79 0.74
CA GLU A 117 10.63 17.89 1.65
C GLU A 117 9.44 17.06 1.22
N ASP A 118 9.04 16.19 2.11
CA ASP A 118 7.67 15.69 2.36
C ASP A 118 6.77 15.31 1.17
N LYS A 119 7.27 15.17 -0.06
CA LYS A 119 6.41 14.76 -1.18
C LYS A 119 5.79 13.39 -0.96
N TYR A 120 6.51 12.50 -0.34
CA TYR A 120 5.94 11.22 0.07
C TYR A 120 4.87 11.41 1.14
N TYR A 121 5.14 12.30 2.11
CA TYR A 121 4.21 12.67 3.17
C TYR A 121 2.92 13.26 2.62
N GLU A 122 3.05 14.09 1.61
CA GLU A 122 1.96 14.73 0.92
C GLU A 122 1.11 13.77 0.06
N SER A 123 1.56 12.53 -0.14
CA SER A 123 0.81 11.50 -0.90
C SER A 123 -0.62 11.33 -0.38
N ARG A 124 -0.81 11.28 0.95
CA ARG A 124 -2.13 11.19 1.58
C ARG A 124 -3.04 12.34 1.16
N ARG A 125 -2.54 13.56 1.32
CA ARG A 125 -3.28 14.76 0.98
C ARG A 125 -3.66 14.79 -0.50
N ARG A 126 -2.75 14.41 -1.39
CA ARG A 126 -3.00 14.39 -2.83
C ARG A 126 -3.98 13.31 -3.25
N ILE A 127 -3.89 12.12 -2.66
CA ILE A 127 -4.89 11.06 -2.87
C ILE A 127 -6.26 11.54 -2.39
N LEU A 128 -6.35 12.12 -1.20
CA LEU A 128 -7.60 12.66 -0.65
C LEU A 128 -8.20 13.75 -1.54
N GLN A 129 -7.39 14.72 -1.97
CA GLN A 129 -7.82 15.79 -2.88
C GLN A 129 -8.40 15.24 -4.18
N LEU A 130 -7.72 14.27 -4.80
CA LEU A 130 -8.22 13.64 -6.03
C LEU A 130 -9.49 12.84 -5.78
N THR A 131 -9.60 12.14 -4.65
CA THR A 131 -10.81 11.42 -4.26
C THR A 131 -12.00 12.36 -4.19
N GLN A 132 -11.87 13.47 -3.46
CA GLN A 132 -12.94 14.46 -3.30
C GLN A 132 -13.29 15.17 -4.61
N TYR A 133 -12.28 15.52 -5.40
CA TYR A 133 -12.47 16.09 -6.74
C TYR A 133 -13.25 15.12 -7.66
N THR A 134 -12.86 13.84 -7.66
CA THR A 134 -13.49 12.81 -8.49
C THR A 134 -14.91 12.52 -8.04
N LYS A 135 -15.20 12.44 -6.74
CA LYS A 135 -16.57 12.30 -6.21
C LYS A 135 -17.49 13.43 -6.68
N ALA A 136 -16.99 14.67 -6.64
CA ALA A 136 -17.74 15.82 -7.14
C ALA A 136 -17.95 15.77 -8.67
N LEU A 137 -16.94 15.29 -9.42
CA LEU A 137 -17.04 15.11 -10.87
C LEU A 137 -18.04 14.01 -11.24
N ILE A 138 -18.00 12.86 -10.56
CA ILE A 138 -18.96 11.75 -10.69
C ILE A 138 -20.39 12.26 -10.51
N SER A 139 -20.64 13.01 -9.43
CA SER A 139 -21.96 13.55 -9.12
C SER A 139 -22.48 14.46 -10.24
N ARG A 140 -21.61 15.30 -10.82
CA ARG A 140 -21.96 16.18 -11.95
C ARG A 140 -22.18 15.41 -13.24
N TYR A 141 -21.34 14.42 -13.52
CA TYR A 141 -21.36 13.69 -14.79
C TYR A 141 -22.52 12.70 -14.88
N TYR A 142 -22.79 11.94 -13.81
CA TYR A 142 -23.85 10.94 -13.78
C TYR A 142 -25.16 11.44 -13.13
N GLY A 143 -25.19 12.68 -12.63
CA GLY A 143 -26.38 13.26 -11.97
C GLY A 143 -26.67 12.71 -10.58
N LYS A 144 -25.79 11.88 -10.03
CA LYS A 144 -25.89 11.29 -8.68
C LYS A 144 -24.51 10.97 -8.12
N PRO A 145 -24.32 11.01 -6.78
CA PRO A 145 -23.05 10.65 -6.15
C PRO A 145 -22.73 9.17 -6.31
N ALA A 146 -21.46 8.81 -6.18
CA ALA A 146 -21.07 7.43 -6.02
C ALA A 146 -21.68 6.86 -4.72
N ARG A 147 -22.23 5.65 -4.83
CA ARG A 147 -22.82 4.94 -3.69
C ARG A 147 -21.74 4.52 -2.70
N ARG A 148 -20.60 4.08 -3.22
CA ARG A 148 -19.42 3.65 -2.46
C ARG A 148 -18.14 4.05 -3.16
N THR A 149 -17.10 4.19 -2.35
CA THR A 149 -15.74 4.46 -2.80
C THR A 149 -14.80 3.44 -2.19
N PHE A 150 -14.08 2.71 -3.04
CA PHE A 150 -13.06 1.76 -2.60
C PHE A 150 -11.66 2.27 -2.91
N MET A 151 -10.75 2.10 -1.96
CA MET A 151 -9.33 2.36 -2.19
C MET A 151 -8.66 1.09 -2.70
N VAL A 152 -7.85 1.17 -3.79
CA VAL A 152 -7.26 -0.02 -4.41
C VAL A 152 -5.81 0.22 -4.82
N GLY A 153 -4.92 -0.74 -4.59
CA GLY A 153 -3.53 -0.61 -5.02
C GLY A 153 -2.63 -1.76 -4.58
N GLY A 154 -1.49 -1.89 -5.26
CA GLY A 154 -0.48 -2.91 -4.96
C GLY A 154 0.87 -2.31 -4.57
N SER A 155 1.70 -3.02 -3.83
CA SER A 155 3.03 -2.58 -3.37
C SER A 155 2.91 -1.33 -2.47
N ASN A 156 3.60 -0.24 -2.80
CA ASN A 156 3.36 1.05 -2.15
C ASN A 156 1.89 1.49 -2.23
N GLY A 157 1.20 1.17 -3.32
CA GLY A 157 -0.25 1.38 -3.43
C GLY A 157 -1.06 0.57 -2.43
N GLY A 158 -0.63 -0.65 -2.12
CA GLY A 158 -1.25 -1.48 -1.08
C GLY A 158 -1.04 -0.91 0.33
N HIS A 159 0.13 -0.31 0.59
CA HIS A 159 0.38 0.47 1.79
C HIS A 159 -0.58 1.68 1.89
N ASN A 160 -0.60 2.49 0.82
CA ASN A 160 -1.49 3.66 0.76
C ASN A 160 -2.96 3.29 0.88
N THR A 161 -3.38 2.14 0.32
CA THR A 161 -4.75 1.64 0.47
C THR A 161 -5.12 1.43 1.94
N LYS A 162 -4.27 0.75 2.70
CA LYS A 162 -4.48 0.55 4.15
C LYS A 162 -4.54 1.89 4.87
N MET A 163 -3.55 2.74 4.64
CA MET A 163 -3.42 4.06 5.27
C MET A 163 -4.64 4.96 4.99
N MET A 164 -5.10 5.02 3.74
CA MET A 164 -6.23 5.89 3.38
C MET A 164 -7.55 5.41 3.99
N VAL A 165 -7.77 4.09 4.07
CA VAL A 165 -8.97 3.53 4.72
C VAL A 165 -8.93 3.68 6.24
N GLU A 166 -7.74 3.65 6.85
CA GLU A 166 -7.54 3.94 8.28
C GLU A 166 -7.78 5.42 8.61
N ASP A 167 -7.14 6.32 7.85
CA ASP A 167 -7.07 7.75 8.17
C ASP A 167 -8.33 8.54 7.74
N TYR A 168 -9.05 8.05 6.72
CA TYR A 168 -10.22 8.73 6.14
C TYR A 168 -11.43 7.79 5.94
N PRO A 169 -11.93 7.19 7.04
CA PRO A 169 -13.03 6.25 6.95
C PRO A 169 -14.33 6.88 6.39
N GLU A 170 -14.48 8.20 6.46
CA GLU A 170 -15.60 8.93 5.87
C GLU A 170 -15.53 9.02 4.34
N GLU A 171 -14.36 8.76 3.76
CA GLU A 171 -14.15 8.83 2.32
C GLU A 171 -14.17 7.46 1.64
N TYR A 172 -13.89 6.38 2.37
CA TYR A 172 -13.72 5.05 1.81
C TYR A 172 -14.54 4.00 2.54
N ASP A 173 -15.32 3.22 1.78
CA ASP A 173 -16.18 2.15 2.29
C ASP A 173 -15.44 0.81 2.41
N GLY A 174 -14.19 0.75 1.97
CA GLY A 174 -13.31 -0.41 2.06
C GLY A 174 -12.11 -0.34 1.13
N GLY A 175 -11.29 -1.39 1.12
CA GLY A 175 -10.08 -1.42 0.32
C GLY A 175 -9.63 -2.79 -0.19
N LEU A 176 -8.94 -2.78 -1.36
CA LEU A 176 -8.18 -3.92 -1.88
C LEU A 176 -6.69 -3.58 -1.85
N ALA A 177 -5.98 -4.10 -0.87
CA ALA A 177 -4.54 -3.87 -0.68
C ALA A 177 -3.73 -5.07 -1.19
N GLY A 178 -2.97 -4.87 -2.26
CA GLY A 178 -2.06 -5.89 -2.79
C GLY A 178 -0.67 -5.77 -2.18
N TYR A 179 -0.11 -6.87 -1.67
CA TYR A 179 1.32 -7.03 -1.31
C TYR A 179 2.03 -5.75 -0.84
N GLY A 180 1.35 -4.99 0.04
CA GLY A 180 1.81 -3.69 0.53
C GLY A 180 2.61 -3.79 1.83
N ILE A 181 3.61 -2.93 1.96
CA ILE A 181 4.37 -2.74 3.21
C ILE A 181 3.45 -2.28 4.34
N THR A 182 3.84 -2.60 5.57
CA THR A 182 3.13 -2.16 6.78
C THR A 182 3.93 -1.09 7.52
N SER A 183 5.24 -1.26 7.61
CA SER A 183 6.17 -0.28 8.17
C SER A 183 7.32 -0.03 7.20
N HIS A 184 7.52 1.23 6.81
CA HIS A 184 8.60 1.61 5.90
C HIS A 184 9.96 1.34 6.51
N ILE A 185 10.16 1.67 7.78
CA ILE A 185 11.44 1.50 8.45
C ILE A 185 11.82 0.01 8.57
N GLU A 186 10.86 -0.83 8.91
CA GLU A 186 11.10 -2.27 9.04
C GLU A 186 11.33 -2.93 7.67
N TRP A 187 10.56 -2.51 6.66
CA TRP A 187 10.74 -2.95 5.29
C TRP A 187 12.13 -2.60 4.74
N MET A 188 12.60 -1.37 4.97
CA MET A 188 13.95 -0.93 4.58
C MET A 188 15.01 -1.76 5.29
N GLY A 189 14.89 -1.93 6.61
CA GLY A 189 15.80 -2.74 7.40
C GLY A 189 15.86 -4.19 6.91
N SER A 190 14.71 -4.79 6.58
CA SER A 190 14.67 -6.16 6.07
C SER A 190 15.36 -6.29 4.71
N ASN A 191 15.18 -5.32 3.83
CA ASN A 191 15.83 -5.32 2.52
C ASN A 191 17.35 -5.11 2.62
N THR A 192 17.80 -4.23 3.50
CA THR A 192 19.24 -4.03 3.78
C THR A 192 19.88 -5.31 4.30
N ARG A 193 19.25 -5.98 5.26
CA ARG A 193 19.72 -7.29 5.76
C ARG A 193 19.72 -8.35 4.67
N PHE A 194 18.69 -8.37 3.83
CA PHE A 194 18.63 -9.28 2.69
C PHE A 194 19.84 -9.08 1.77
N VAL A 195 20.13 -7.85 1.34
CA VAL A 195 21.25 -7.55 0.44
C VAL A 195 22.59 -7.99 1.04
N ARG A 196 22.84 -7.66 2.31
CA ARG A 196 24.08 -8.07 3.00
C ARG A 196 24.28 -9.57 3.02
N ASN A 197 23.24 -10.31 3.42
CA ASN A 197 23.34 -11.75 3.55
C ASN A 197 23.31 -12.43 2.18
N PHE A 198 22.59 -11.86 1.20
CA PHE A 198 22.56 -12.38 -0.16
C PHE A 198 23.95 -12.36 -0.82
N ASP A 199 24.71 -11.30 -0.65
CA ASP A 199 26.09 -11.21 -1.16
C ASP A 199 26.96 -12.39 -0.70
N VAL A 200 26.79 -12.85 0.54
CA VAL A 200 27.56 -13.97 1.11
C VAL A 200 27.18 -15.30 0.46
N ILE A 201 25.92 -15.48 0.07
CA ILE A 201 25.40 -16.73 -0.48
C ILE A 201 25.23 -16.70 -2.02
N ALA A 202 25.45 -15.56 -2.67
CA ALA A 202 25.15 -15.36 -4.08
C ALA A 202 25.79 -16.42 -4.99
N SER A 203 27.01 -16.84 -4.70
CA SER A 203 27.72 -17.90 -5.45
C SER A 203 27.11 -19.30 -5.28
N ARG A 204 26.21 -19.48 -4.34
CA ARG A 204 25.59 -20.79 -4.02
C ARG A 204 24.08 -20.78 -4.21
N ILE A 205 23.51 -19.68 -4.74
CA ILE A 205 22.05 -19.53 -4.82
C ILE A 205 21.41 -20.58 -5.72
N ASP A 206 22.06 -20.93 -6.83
CA ASP A 206 21.54 -21.94 -7.76
C ASP A 206 21.52 -23.33 -7.11
N ASP A 207 22.53 -23.70 -6.34
CA ASP A 207 22.54 -24.95 -5.57
C ASP A 207 21.43 -24.99 -4.53
N ILE A 208 21.18 -23.85 -3.86
CA ILE A 208 20.10 -23.69 -2.89
C ILE A 208 18.75 -23.89 -3.55
N ILE A 209 18.52 -23.24 -4.70
CA ILE A 209 17.29 -23.35 -5.48
C ILE A 209 17.05 -24.81 -5.92
N VAL A 210 18.05 -25.47 -6.50
CA VAL A 210 17.96 -26.87 -6.93
C VAL A 210 17.61 -27.78 -5.74
N LYS A 211 18.30 -27.60 -4.60
CA LYS A 211 18.03 -28.39 -3.40
C LYS A 211 16.62 -28.18 -2.86
N ARG A 212 16.17 -26.91 -2.81
CA ARG A 212 14.83 -26.55 -2.34
C ARG A 212 13.74 -27.09 -3.26
N THR A 213 13.94 -27.01 -4.58
CA THR A 213 13.00 -27.58 -5.57
C THR A 213 12.86 -29.08 -5.42
N ALA A 214 13.97 -29.79 -5.20
CA ALA A 214 13.96 -31.25 -4.99
C ALA A 214 13.39 -31.66 -3.63
N ARG A 215 13.49 -30.78 -2.62
CA ARG A 215 13.02 -30.99 -1.24
C ARG A 215 12.40 -29.70 -0.69
N PRO A 216 11.10 -29.45 -0.89
CA PRO A 216 10.44 -28.21 -0.44
C PRO A 216 10.62 -27.93 1.06
N ASN A 217 10.65 -28.96 1.89
CA ASN A 217 10.87 -28.85 3.34
C ASN A 217 12.36 -29.00 3.74
N TRP A 218 13.30 -28.73 2.82
CA TRP A 218 14.71 -28.77 3.14
C TRP A 218 15.07 -27.76 4.22
N ASP A 219 15.75 -28.24 5.25
CA ASP A 219 16.31 -27.42 6.32
C ASP A 219 17.85 -27.38 6.15
N PRO A 220 18.42 -26.21 5.83
CA PRO A 220 19.86 -26.07 5.62
C PRO A 220 20.69 -26.33 6.89
N ALA A 221 20.11 -26.14 8.08
CA ALA A 221 20.80 -26.36 9.35
C ALA A 221 21.00 -27.86 9.66
N THR A 222 20.08 -28.71 9.20
CA THR A 222 20.10 -30.16 9.52
C THR A 222 20.51 -31.03 8.33
N THR A 223 20.34 -30.54 7.12
CA THR A 223 20.64 -31.27 5.89
C THR A 223 21.51 -30.44 4.95
N PRO A 224 22.84 -30.61 4.98
CA PRO A 224 23.75 -29.78 4.18
C PRO A 224 23.59 -29.98 2.67
N LEU A 225 24.02 -28.98 1.90
CA LEU A 225 24.28 -29.10 0.47
C LEU A 225 25.51 -30.02 0.21
N SER A 226 25.73 -30.33 -1.06
CA SER A 226 26.97 -31.01 -1.49
C SER A 226 27.59 -30.20 -2.64
N PRO A 227 28.75 -29.56 -2.43
CA PRO A 227 29.47 -29.39 -1.15
C PRO A 227 28.67 -28.57 -0.13
N PRO A 228 28.96 -28.70 1.18
CA PRO A 228 28.30 -27.92 2.23
C PRO A 228 28.48 -26.41 2.06
N LEU A 229 27.51 -25.65 2.57
CA LEU A 229 27.71 -24.20 2.80
C LEU A 229 28.79 -24.01 3.86
N THR A 230 29.59 -22.97 3.70
CA THR A 230 30.47 -22.54 4.80
C THR A 230 29.61 -22.07 6.00
N PRO A 231 30.18 -22.02 7.23
CA PRO A 231 29.45 -21.50 8.38
C PRO A 231 28.84 -20.11 8.13
N ASP A 232 29.59 -19.21 7.49
CA ASP A 232 29.12 -17.87 7.17
C ASP A 232 27.98 -17.86 6.14
N GLN A 233 28.06 -18.72 5.10
CA GLN A 233 27.01 -18.88 4.11
C GLN A 233 25.73 -19.46 4.71
N LEU A 234 25.86 -20.45 5.60
CA LEU A 234 24.73 -21.02 6.32
C LEU A 234 24.07 -19.96 7.21
N GLN A 235 24.89 -19.23 7.98
CA GLN A 235 24.37 -18.17 8.84
C GLN A 235 23.69 -17.07 8.04
N ALA A 236 24.26 -16.65 6.91
CA ALA A 236 23.66 -15.66 6.03
C ALA A 236 22.30 -16.12 5.46
N LEU A 237 22.20 -17.39 5.05
CA LEU A 237 20.92 -17.95 4.58
C LEU A 237 19.86 -17.96 5.69
N LEU A 238 20.24 -18.38 6.90
CA LEU A 238 19.35 -18.37 8.06
C LEU A 238 18.92 -16.94 8.44
N ASN A 239 19.82 -15.97 8.33
CA ASN A 239 19.50 -14.56 8.57
C ASN A 239 18.49 -14.01 7.57
N ILE A 240 18.50 -14.47 6.31
CA ILE A 240 17.50 -14.08 5.31
C ILE A 240 16.11 -14.59 5.68
N TYR A 241 16.03 -15.79 6.25
CA TYR A 241 14.74 -16.35 6.69
C TYR A 241 14.24 -15.76 8.01
N ASN A 242 15.14 -15.29 8.86
CA ASN A 242 14.85 -14.81 10.22
C ASN A 242 15.22 -13.34 10.36
N MET A 243 14.32 -12.45 9.95
CA MET A 243 14.50 -11.01 10.07
C MET A 243 13.53 -10.45 11.10
N PRO A 244 14.00 -10.20 12.34
CA PRO A 244 13.14 -9.60 13.36
C PRO A 244 12.74 -8.17 12.98
N ALA A 245 11.50 -7.82 13.29
CA ALA A 245 10.94 -6.49 13.12
C ALA A 245 10.07 -6.13 14.33
N HIS A 246 9.89 -4.84 14.59
CA HIS A 246 9.09 -4.33 15.70
C HIS A 246 8.16 -3.24 15.21
N VAL A 247 6.88 -3.53 15.19
CA VAL A 247 5.83 -2.59 14.75
C VAL A 247 4.75 -2.50 15.81
N GLY A 248 4.37 -1.29 16.19
CA GLY A 248 3.30 -1.08 17.18
C GLY A 248 3.56 -1.76 18.53
N GLY A 249 4.83 -1.91 18.94
CA GLY A 249 5.21 -2.60 20.19
C GLY A 249 5.21 -4.13 20.11
N LEU A 250 4.92 -4.72 18.97
CA LEU A 250 4.90 -6.17 18.75
C LEU A 250 6.14 -6.63 17.99
N ALA A 251 6.68 -7.79 18.35
CA ALA A 251 7.81 -8.43 17.67
C ALA A 251 7.32 -9.40 16.59
N PHE A 252 7.99 -9.40 15.43
CA PHE A 252 7.64 -10.19 14.25
C PHE A 252 8.87 -10.75 13.56
N ASN A 253 8.64 -11.70 12.64
CA ASN A 253 9.60 -12.11 11.63
C ASN A 253 9.09 -11.68 10.24
N ILE A 254 9.83 -10.80 9.57
CA ILE A 254 9.58 -10.34 8.21
C ILE A 254 10.65 -10.84 7.23
N GLY A 255 11.36 -11.90 7.59
CA GLY A 255 12.32 -12.57 6.70
C GLY A 255 11.67 -13.18 5.46
N ARG A 256 12.50 -13.58 4.53
CA ARG A 256 12.05 -14.26 3.30
C ARG A 256 11.56 -15.67 3.64
N VAL A 257 10.50 -16.09 2.97
CA VAL A 257 9.92 -17.42 3.21
C VAL A 257 10.81 -18.50 2.62
N PRO A 258 11.21 -19.54 3.39
CA PRO A 258 11.88 -20.71 2.83
C PRO A 258 11.03 -21.30 1.68
N GLY A 259 11.65 -21.53 0.53
CA GLY A 259 10.96 -21.92 -0.70
C GLY A 259 10.78 -20.78 -1.69
N SER A 260 11.05 -19.53 -1.31
CA SER A 260 10.99 -18.38 -2.21
C SER A 260 12.28 -18.13 -3.01
N GLU A 261 13.31 -18.93 -2.81
CA GLU A 261 14.67 -18.72 -3.32
C GLU A 261 14.70 -18.61 -4.85
N TYR A 262 13.83 -19.33 -5.56
CA TYR A 262 13.72 -19.23 -7.01
C TYR A 262 13.16 -17.87 -7.50
N ARG A 263 12.59 -17.09 -6.64
CA ARG A 263 12.17 -15.70 -6.90
C ARG A 263 13.26 -14.70 -6.55
N TRP A 264 14.33 -15.15 -5.90
CA TRP A 264 15.48 -14.30 -5.62
C TRP A 264 16.29 -14.09 -6.89
N PRO A 265 17.09 -13.04 -6.99
CA PRO A 265 17.89 -12.80 -8.17
C PRO A 265 18.87 -13.95 -8.39
N PRO A 266 19.05 -14.43 -9.65
CA PRO A 266 20.12 -15.36 -9.95
C PRO A 266 21.48 -14.71 -9.69
N ALA A 267 22.48 -15.52 -9.33
CA ALA A 267 23.85 -15.05 -9.06
C ALA A 267 24.46 -14.25 -10.23
N SER A 268 24.04 -14.55 -11.46
CA SER A 268 24.46 -13.84 -12.69
C SER A 268 23.72 -12.51 -12.90
N ALA A 269 22.54 -12.35 -12.34
CA ALA A 269 21.89 -11.07 -12.28
C ALA A 269 22.58 -10.32 -11.14
N LYS A 270 23.46 -9.40 -11.45
CA LYS A 270 23.63 -8.26 -10.55
C LYS A 270 22.22 -7.78 -10.30
N TRP A 271 21.64 -8.18 -9.21
CA TRP A 271 20.33 -7.69 -8.80
C TRP A 271 20.37 -6.22 -9.11
N PRO A 272 19.30 -5.65 -9.68
CA PRO A 272 19.39 -4.26 -9.98
C PRO A 272 19.62 -3.54 -8.66
N LEU A 273 20.90 -3.54 -8.25
CA LEU A 273 21.41 -2.68 -7.18
C LEU A 273 20.84 -1.29 -7.40
N GLY A 274 20.69 -0.90 -8.69
CA GLY A 274 19.93 0.27 -9.08
C GLY A 274 18.47 0.28 -8.62
N SER A 275 17.78 -0.84 -8.55
CA SER A 275 16.41 -0.87 -8.01
C SER A 275 16.41 -0.89 -6.49
N TYR A 276 17.35 -1.60 -5.85
CA TYR A 276 17.50 -1.59 -4.39
C TYR A 276 18.13 -0.29 -3.89
N THR A 277 19.16 0.20 -4.57
CA THR A 277 19.77 1.49 -4.25
C THR A 277 18.76 2.62 -4.49
N ALA A 278 17.95 2.53 -5.54
CA ALA A 278 16.86 3.47 -5.75
C ALA A 278 15.76 3.32 -4.69
N ILE A 279 15.41 2.11 -4.26
CA ILE A 279 14.39 1.87 -3.22
C ILE A 279 14.92 2.29 -1.84
N LEU A 280 16.13 1.93 -1.48
CA LEU A 280 16.75 2.31 -0.21
C LEU A 280 17.16 3.77 -0.19
N GLY A 281 17.79 4.26 -1.27
CA GLY A 281 18.11 5.68 -1.43
C GLY A 281 16.85 6.54 -1.44
N TYR A 282 15.78 6.08 -2.07
CA TYR A 282 14.49 6.71 -2.06
C TYR A 282 13.87 6.81 -0.67
N ALA A 283 13.76 5.70 0.00
CA ALA A 283 13.16 5.69 1.32
C ALA A 283 14.01 6.50 2.32
N THR A 284 15.31 6.56 2.12
CA THR A 284 16.24 7.29 2.97
C THR A 284 16.35 8.79 2.63
N THR A 285 16.32 9.16 1.36
CA THR A 285 16.47 10.56 0.95
C THR A 285 15.16 11.34 0.96
N SER A 286 14.02 10.65 0.76
CA SER A 286 12.72 11.31 0.71
C SER A 286 12.23 11.81 2.06
N VAL A 287 12.70 11.26 3.15
CA VAL A 287 12.04 11.47 4.45
C VAL A 287 12.79 12.39 5.38
N ALA A 288 13.89 12.92 5.10
CA ALA A 288 14.49 13.96 5.93
C ALA A 288 15.98 14.18 5.70
N LYS A 289 16.39 14.31 4.47
CA LYS A 289 17.79 14.67 4.27
C LYS A 289 18.69 13.61 4.92
N PHE A 290 18.37 12.35 4.62
CA PHE A 290 19.00 11.17 5.22
C PHE A 290 20.50 11.10 4.93
N ASP A 291 20.93 11.61 3.78
CA ASP A 291 22.31 11.91 3.42
C ASP A 291 23.07 12.68 4.54
N ARG A 292 22.39 13.54 5.31
CA ARG A 292 23.02 14.19 6.49
C ARG A 292 23.24 13.25 7.67
N PHE A 293 22.55 12.11 7.70
CA PHE A 293 22.66 11.12 8.77
C PHE A 293 23.45 9.89 8.35
N TYR A 294 23.54 9.61 7.05
CA TYR A 294 24.11 8.39 6.51
C TYR A 294 25.11 8.61 5.38
N ASP A 295 25.71 9.76 5.35
CA ASP A 295 26.90 10.08 4.59
C ASP A 295 28.08 10.14 5.57
N PRO A 296 28.56 8.97 6.08
CA PRO A 296 29.65 8.92 7.04
C PRO A 296 30.97 9.38 6.44
N ASN A 297 31.08 9.43 5.11
CA ASN A 297 32.26 9.90 4.39
C ASN A 297 32.12 11.36 3.94
N GLY A 298 30.92 11.97 4.00
CA GLY A 298 30.69 13.38 3.74
C GLY A 298 30.71 13.75 2.24
N ASP A 299 30.54 12.77 1.33
CA ASP A 299 30.63 13.01 -0.12
C ASP A 299 29.28 13.39 -0.78
N GLY A 300 28.19 13.38 -0.04
CA GLY A 300 26.86 13.72 -0.51
C GLY A 300 26.21 12.63 -1.37
N VAL A 301 26.79 11.44 -1.45
CA VAL A 301 26.32 10.31 -2.27
C VAL A 301 26.10 9.08 -1.39
N LEU A 302 24.86 8.62 -1.30
CA LEU A 302 24.58 7.36 -0.60
C LEU A 302 25.11 6.17 -1.41
N SER A 303 26.25 5.64 -0.99
CA SER A 303 26.86 4.47 -1.61
C SER A 303 26.17 3.16 -1.21
N LEU A 304 26.38 2.11 -2.00
CA LEU A 304 25.90 0.77 -1.66
C LEU A 304 26.47 0.26 -0.34
N ASP A 305 27.72 0.55 -0.06
CA ASP A 305 28.40 0.10 1.16
C ASP A 305 27.85 0.81 2.40
N GLU A 306 27.48 2.07 2.28
CA GLU A 306 26.77 2.81 3.32
C GLU A 306 25.36 2.25 3.55
N ILE A 307 24.62 1.95 2.48
CA ILE A 307 23.34 1.26 2.57
C ILE A 307 23.49 -0.10 3.29
N LYS A 308 24.52 -0.87 2.93
CA LYS A 308 24.83 -2.13 3.59
C LYS A 308 25.24 -1.96 5.05
N ALA A 309 25.92 -0.87 5.38
CA ALA A 309 26.35 -0.57 6.74
C ALA A 309 25.17 -0.11 7.64
N TRP A 310 24.12 0.43 7.07
CA TRP A 310 22.99 0.93 7.84
C TRP A 310 22.12 -0.20 8.40
N ASP A 311 21.88 -0.17 9.72
CA ASP A 311 20.90 -1.03 10.39
C ASP A 311 19.99 -0.17 11.27
N PRO A 312 18.72 0.00 10.89
CA PRO A 312 17.79 0.85 11.62
C PRO A 312 17.49 0.38 13.04
N ASN A 313 17.80 -0.90 13.37
CA ASN A 313 17.58 -1.41 14.73
C ASN A 313 18.78 -1.17 15.65
N LEU A 314 19.97 -0.93 15.10
CA LEU A 314 21.18 -0.69 15.89
C LEU A 314 21.32 0.77 16.30
N SER A 315 20.79 1.69 15.54
CA SER A 315 20.80 3.12 15.85
C SER A 315 19.65 3.78 15.11
N PRO A 316 18.43 3.81 15.68
CA PRO A 316 17.32 4.49 15.01
C PRO A 316 17.66 5.97 14.95
N PRO A 317 17.96 6.53 13.79
CA PRO A 317 18.15 7.97 13.66
C PRO A 317 16.81 8.67 13.97
N PRO A 318 16.82 9.98 14.30
CA PRO A 318 15.58 10.77 14.44
C PRO A 318 14.60 10.58 13.28
N VAL A 319 15.11 10.32 12.09
CA VAL A 319 14.38 9.93 10.87
C VAL A 319 13.52 8.67 11.05
N ALA A 320 13.94 7.70 11.86
CA ALA A 320 13.14 6.50 12.10
C ALA A 320 11.78 6.85 12.73
N ASN A 321 11.73 7.83 13.61
CA ASN A 321 10.49 8.29 14.21
C ASN A 321 9.59 9.00 13.18
N ASP A 322 10.17 9.72 12.25
CA ASP A 322 9.44 10.35 11.16
C ASP A 322 8.89 9.32 10.17
N LEU A 323 9.66 8.29 9.85
CA LEU A 323 9.20 7.18 9.02
C LEU A 323 8.10 6.36 9.66
N ARG A 324 8.11 6.18 10.99
CA ARG A 324 7.05 5.47 11.72
C ARG A 324 5.69 6.17 11.65
N ARG A 325 5.64 7.46 11.30
CA ARG A 325 4.37 8.16 11.02
C ARG A 325 3.64 7.62 9.79
N PHE A 326 4.32 6.84 8.95
CA PHE A 326 3.73 6.15 7.80
C PHE A 326 3.35 4.71 8.09
N ASP A 327 3.68 4.19 9.27
CA ASP A 327 3.29 2.85 9.63
C ASP A 327 1.77 2.72 9.63
N ASN A 328 1.26 1.65 9.02
CA ASN A 328 -0.13 1.31 9.15
C ASN A 328 -0.43 0.93 10.61
N THR A 329 -1.56 1.35 11.11
CA THR A 329 -1.91 1.24 12.53
C THR A 329 -2.84 0.07 12.85
N GLY A 330 -3.52 -0.45 11.85
CA GLY A 330 -4.58 -1.45 11.99
C GLY A 330 -5.90 -0.87 12.52
N ASP A 331 -6.08 0.48 12.52
CA ASP A 331 -7.30 1.14 13.02
C ASP A 331 -8.38 1.20 11.94
N LEU A 332 -9.03 0.09 11.71
CA LEU A 332 -10.01 -0.07 10.64
C LEU A 332 -11.45 0.19 11.12
N GLN A 333 -12.19 0.99 10.36
CA GLN A 333 -13.65 1.11 10.46
C GLN A 333 -14.35 0.38 9.32
N HIS A 334 -13.69 0.25 8.17
CA HIS A 334 -14.17 -0.37 6.96
C HIS A 334 -13.35 -1.61 6.57
N PRO A 335 -13.93 -2.56 5.80
CA PRO A 335 -13.25 -3.80 5.48
C PRO A 335 -12.11 -3.62 4.49
N ILE A 336 -11.02 -4.34 4.70
CA ILE A 336 -9.91 -4.46 3.75
C ILE A 336 -9.70 -5.92 3.38
N ILE A 337 -9.55 -6.20 2.09
CA ILE A 337 -9.04 -7.46 1.57
C ILE A 337 -7.59 -7.26 1.17
N ILE A 338 -6.70 -8.10 1.68
CA ILE A 338 -5.29 -8.15 1.29
C ILE A 338 -5.01 -9.40 0.47
N GLY A 339 -4.41 -9.22 -0.71
CA GLY A 339 -3.82 -10.29 -1.50
C GLY A 339 -2.30 -10.15 -1.52
N HIS A 340 -1.55 -11.21 -1.18
CA HIS A 340 -0.09 -11.16 -1.14
C HIS A 340 0.52 -12.44 -1.70
N GLY A 341 1.62 -12.32 -2.45
CA GLY A 341 2.39 -13.47 -2.91
C GLY A 341 3.10 -14.17 -1.75
N SER A 342 2.93 -15.48 -1.64
CA SER A 342 3.59 -16.23 -0.56
C SER A 342 5.13 -16.27 -0.69
N HIS A 343 5.66 -15.92 -1.85
CA HIS A 343 7.10 -15.96 -2.17
C HIS A 343 7.61 -14.58 -2.62
N ASP A 344 6.98 -13.52 -2.14
CA ASP A 344 7.37 -12.14 -2.47
C ASP A 344 8.76 -11.83 -1.88
N PRO A 345 9.78 -11.55 -2.75
CA PRO A 345 11.13 -11.25 -2.29
C PRO A 345 11.34 -9.76 -2.00
N ILE A 346 10.43 -8.88 -2.40
CA ILE A 346 10.55 -7.42 -2.26
C ILE A 346 9.85 -6.94 -1.00
N VAL A 347 8.57 -7.33 -0.84
CA VAL A 347 7.79 -7.10 0.36
C VAL A 347 7.47 -8.46 0.96
N SER A 348 8.13 -8.80 2.06
CA SER A 348 7.88 -10.11 2.69
C SER A 348 6.41 -10.30 3.03
N PRO A 349 5.84 -11.50 2.82
CA PRO A 349 4.51 -11.84 3.33
C PRO A 349 4.35 -11.60 4.84
N GLY A 350 5.46 -11.59 5.57
CA GLY A 350 5.51 -11.19 6.99
C GLY A 350 4.95 -9.80 7.24
N GLU A 351 5.10 -8.85 6.32
CA GLU A 351 4.51 -7.50 6.42
C GLU A 351 2.98 -7.54 6.52
N THR A 352 2.35 -8.41 5.75
CA THR A 352 0.89 -8.62 5.83
C THR A 352 0.48 -9.30 7.14
N LEU A 353 1.31 -10.22 7.65
CA LEU A 353 1.07 -10.83 8.96
C LEU A 353 1.23 -9.83 10.10
N VAL A 354 2.19 -8.91 9.99
CA VAL A 354 2.33 -7.76 10.92
C VAL A 354 1.04 -6.97 10.94
N TYR A 355 0.55 -6.54 9.78
CA TYR A 355 -0.68 -5.77 9.68
C TYR A 355 -1.88 -6.50 10.30
N LYS A 356 -2.03 -7.79 9.98
CA LYS A 356 -3.08 -8.63 10.58
C LYS A 356 -3.01 -8.61 12.11
N ARG A 357 -1.83 -8.72 12.69
CA ARG A 357 -1.63 -8.69 14.15
C ARG A 357 -1.94 -7.32 14.75
N LEU A 358 -1.64 -6.23 14.07
CA LEU A 358 -2.03 -4.88 14.52
C LEU A 358 -3.55 -4.76 14.61
N VAL A 359 -4.28 -5.23 13.59
CA VAL A 359 -5.75 -5.24 13.59
C VAL A 359 -6.28 -6.18 14.71
N GLU A 360 -5.70 -7.37 14.88
CA GLU A 360 -6.06 -8.30 15.95
C GLU A 360 -5.78 -7.74 17.35
N ALA A 361 -4.69 -7.05 17.53
CA ALA A 361 -4.35 -6.41 18.81
C ALA A 361 -5.35 -5.31 19.20
N ARG A 362 -5.89 -4.61 18.20
CA ARG A 362 -6.85 -3.52 18.41
C ARG A 362 -8.28 -4.02 18.62
N PHE A 363 -8.73 -4.98 17.84
CA PHE A 363 -10.14 -5.41 17.81
C PHE A 363 -10.38 -6.82 18.36
N GLY A 364 -9.34 -7.52 18.78
CA GLY A 364 -9.37 -8.95 19.05
C GLY A 364 -9.55 -9.77 17.76
N VAL A 365 -9.29 -11.08 17.82
CA VAL A 365 -9.36 -11.97 16.65
C VAL A 365 -10.76 -11.97 16.00
N ALA A 366 -11.81 -11.99 16.80
CA ALA A 366 -13.19 -11.98 16.30
C ALA A 366 -13.58 -10.64 15.64
N GLY A 367 -13.12 -9.51 16.20
CA GLY A 367 -13.33 -8.19 15.63
C GLY A 367 -12.53 -8.01 14.34
N ALA A 368 -11.27 -8.42 14.33
CA ALA A 368 -10.41 -8.35 13.15
C ALA A 368 -11.02 -9.10 11.95
N ARG A 369 -11.62 -10.27 12.16
CA ARG A 369 -12.30 -11.04 11.09
C ARG A 369 -13.49 -10.31 10.45
N LYS A 370 -14.02 -9.28 11.10
CA LYS A 370 -15.10 -8.45 10.55
C LYS A 370 -14.58 -7.28 9.70
N LEU A 371 -13.26 -7.04 9.72
CA LEU A 371 -12.62 -5.87 9.12
C LEU A 371 -11.46 -6.22 8.17
N LEU A 372 -10.86 -7.39 8.32
CA LEU A 372 -9.69 -7.79 7.55
C LEU A 372 -9.80 -9.23 7.05
N ALA A 373 -9.64 -9.41 5.75
CA ALA A 373 -9.43 -10.70 5.10
C ALA A 373 -8.06 -10.72 4.42
N VAL A 374 -7.29 -11.80 4.61
CA VAL A 374 -5.95 -11.96 4.04
C VAL A 374 -5.88 -13.21 3.22
N TYR A 375 -5.42 -13.08 1.98
CA TYR A 375 -5.22 -14.18 1.04
C TYR A 375 -3.78 -14.22 0.57
N PHE A 376 -3.15 -15.39 0.68
CA PHE A 376 -1.83 -15.62 0.10
C PHE A 376 -1.95 -16.40 -1.21
N ILE A 377 -1.28 -15.89 -2.25
CA ILE A 377 -1.21 -16.53 -3.56
C ILE A 377 0.04 -17.43 -3.58
N PRO A 378 -0.13 -18.76 -3.63
CA PRO A 378 0.99 -19.68 -3.56
C PRO A 378 1.99 -19.46 -4.70
N GLY A 379 3.29 -19.39 -4.37
CA GLY A 379 4.38 -19.24 -5.32
C GLY A 379 4.48 -17.89 -6.02
N MET A 380 3.52 -16.99 -5.83
CA MET A 380 3.59 -15.66 -6.43
C MET A 380 4.69 -14.82 -5.76
N GLY A 381 5.42 -14.05 -6.59
CA GLY A 381 6.36 -13.02 -6.14
C GLY A 381 5.68 -11.68 -5.84
N HIS A 382 6.35 -10.58 -6.21
CA HIS A 382 5.87 -9.23 -5.99
C HIS A 382 4.90 -8.77 -7.09
N GLY A 383 3.63 -9.11 -6.94
CA GLY A 383 2.62 -8.87 -7.98
C GLY A 383 2.73 -9.83 -9.17
N GLY A 384 2.02 -9.52 -10.25
CA GLY A 384 2.07 -10.28 -11.51
C GLY A 384 0.73 -10.87 -11.93
N ALA A 385 0.77 -11.68 -12.97
CA ALA A 385 -0.41 -12.22 -13.62
C ALA A 385 -1.33 -13.03 -12.68
N GLU A 386 -0.74 -13.72 -11.70
CA GLU A 386 -1.51 -14.48 -10.69
C GLU A 386 -2.35 -13.55 -9.81
N TYR A 387 -1.81 -12.37 -9.43
CA TYR A 387 -2.56 -11.36 -8.70
C TYR A 387 -3.65 -10.76 -9.56
N ASP A 388 -3.31 -10.39 -10.80
CA ASP A 388 -4.24 -9.77 -11.75
C ASP A 388 -5.43 -10.70 -12.05
N ALA A 389 -5.19 -12.01 -12.16
CA ALA A 389 -6.24 -13.02 -12.32
C ALA A 389 -7.17 -13.15 -11.10
N ALA A 390 -6.67 -12.83 -9.91
CA ALA A 390 -7.45 -12.88 -8.67
C ALA A 390 -8.29 -11.63 -8.42
N LEU A 391 -7.93 -10.50 -9.02
CA LEU A 391 -8.57 -9.20 -8.77
C LEU A 391 -10.09 -9.21 -8.96
N PRO A 392 -10.69 -9.79 -10.03
CA PRO A 392 -12.13 -9.82 -10.18
C PRO A 392 -12.85 -10.49 -9.00
N ALA A 393 -12.29 -11.60 -8.50
CA ALA A 393 -12.84 -12.30 -7.34
C ALA A 393 -12.68 -11.48 -6.04
N MET A 394 -11.57 -10.76 -5.88
CA MET A 394 -11.34 -9.88 -4.73
C MET A 394 -12.32 -8.69 -4.73
N PHE A 395 -12.57 -8.06 -5.88
CA PHE A 395 -13.59 -7.01 -6.01
C PHE A 395 -14.97 -7.54 -5.63
N ASN A 396 -15.39 -8.69 -6.19
CA ASN A 396 -16.68 -9.29 -5.87
C ASN A 396 -16.81 -9.61 -4.36
N ALA A 397 -15.74 -10.11 -3.75
CA ALA A 397 -15.72 -10.42 -2.33
C ALA A 397 -15.83 -9.16 -1.46
N LEU A 398 -15.16 -8.07 -1.84
CA LEU A 398 -15.24 -6.81 -1.12
C LEU A 398 -16.63 -6.19 -1.22
N GLU A 399 -17.22 -6.14 -2.42
CA GLU A 399 -18.59 -5.66 -2.64
C GLU A 399 -19.61 -6.44 -1.79
N ALA A 400 -19.55 -7.77 -1.88
CA ALA A 400 -20.44 -8.64 -1.11
C ALA A 400 -20.25 -8.47 0.39
N TRP A 401 -19.03 -8.24 0.85
CA TRP A 401 -18.74 -8.03 2.26
C TRP A 401 -19.25 -6.69 2.77
N VAL A 402 -19.10 -5.62 2.00
CA VAL A 402 -19.65 -4.31 2.35
C VAL A 402 -21.18 -4.36 2.35
N ASP A 403 -21.83 -5.00 1.35
CA ASP A 403 -23.28 -5.26 1.34
C ASP A 403 -23.74 -6.01 2.61
N TYR A 404 -23.01 -7.05 3.00
CA TYR A 404 -23.29 -7.81 4.20
C TYR A 404 -23.25 -6.95 5.47
N ARG A 405 -22.26 -6.09 5.58
CA ARG A 405 -22.10 -5.20 6.75
C ARG A 405 -23.17 -4.12 6.79
N GLU A 406 -23.43 -3.42 5.70
CA GLU A 406 -24.41 -2.34 5.62
C GLU A 406 -25.83 -2.85 5.82
N SER A 407 -26.14 -4.04 5.33
CA SER A 407 -27.46 -4.65 5.48
C SER A 407 -27.70 -5.29 6.85
N GLY A 408 -26.69 -5.36 7.72
CA GLY A 408 -26.75 -6.12 8.96
C GLY A 408 -26.90 -7.62 8.72
N GLY A 409 -26.27 -8.14 7.66
CA GLY A 409 -26.25 -9.56 7.32
C GLY A 409 -27.42 -10.05 6.46
N ARG A 410 -28.26 -9.14 5.94
CA ARG A 410 -29.42 -9.50 5.11
C ARG A 410 -29.08 -9.70 3.64
N THR A 411 -28.09 -9.01 3.12
CA THR A 411 -27.59 -9.11 1.73
C THR A 411 -26.08 -9.25 1.72
N GLY A 412 -25.53 -9.79 0.63
CA GLY A 412 -24.08 -10.02 0.52
C GLY A 412 -23.61 -11.20 1.36
N SER A 413 -22.31 -11.26 1.59
CA SER A 413 -21.66 -12.32 2.39
C SER A 413 -20.33 -11.85 2.98
N PRO A 414 -19.88 -12.42 4.11
CA PRO A 414 -18.49 -12.29 4.54
C PRO A 414 -17.54 -12.82 3.47
N PRO A 415 -16.28 -12.35 3.43
CA PRO A 415 -15.32 -12.86 2.47
C PRO A 415 -15.11 -14.37 2.66
N PRO A 416 -15.03 -15.14 1.57
CA PRO A 416 -14.85 -16.58 1.65
C PRO A 416 -13.50 -16.93 2.27
N ASN A 417 -13.38 -18.13 2.86
CA ASN A 417 -12.09 -18.62 3.39
C ASN A 417 -11.06 -18.87 2.27
N VAL A 418 -11.54 -19.14 1.06
CA VAL A 418 -10.71 -19.36 -0.14
C VAL A 418 -11.39 -18.62 -1.30
N LEU A 419 -10.64 -17.74 -1.97
CA LEU A 419 -11.11 -17.13 -3.22
C LEU A 419 -10.95 -18.12 -4.38
N VAL A 420 -11.93 -18.16 -5.27
CA VAL A 420 -11.87 -18.98 -6.50
C VAL A 420 -10.72 -18.45 -7.37
N GLY A 421 -9.84 -19.36 -7.83
CA GLY A 421 -8.67 -18.99 -8.65
C GLY A 421 -7.32 -19.39 -8.02
N GLY A 422 -7.32 -20.21 -6.96
CA GLY A 422 -6.09 -20.75 -6.36
C GLY A 422 -5.52 -19.93 -5.21
N LEU A 423 -6.27 -18.93 -4.73
CA LEU A 423 -5.90 -18.21 -3.50
C LEU A 423 -6.21 -19.07 -2.28
N GLY A 424 -5.18 -19.66 -1.72
CA GLY A 424 -5.28 -20.38 -0.43
C GLY A 424 -5.23 -19.39 0.75
N SER A 425 -6.09 -19.60 1.73
CA SER A 425 -5.86 -18.99 3.05
C SER A 425 -4.59 -19.60 3.65
N TYR A 426 -3.72 -18.78 4.23
CA TYR A 426 -2.62 -19.28 5.04
C TYR A 426 -3.19 -20.20 6.14
N PRO A 427 -2.55 -21.36 6.44
CA PRO A 427 -3.07 -22.26 7.46
C PRO A 427 -3.28 -21.47 8.75
N ARG A 428 -4.46 -21.64 9.32
CA ARG A 428 -4.79 -21.06 10.61
C ARG A 428 -4.08 -21.89 11.69
N ASN A 429 -2.92 -21.39 12.14
CA ASN A 429 -2.35 -21.81 13.42
C ASN A 429 -2.19 -20.57 14.30
#